data_7d688566f5347ca51fd531f973403c8d
#
_entry.id   7d688566f5347ca51fd531f973403c8d
#
_cell.length_a   1.000
_cell.length_b   1.000
_cell.length_c   1.000
_cell.angle_alpha   90.00
_cell.angle_beta   90.00
_cell.angle_gamma   90.00
#
_symmetry.space_group_name_H-M   'P 1'
#
loop_
_entity.id
_entity.type
_entity.pdbx_description
1 polymer ?
#
loop_
_entity_poly.entity_id
_entity_poly.type
_entity_poly.pdbx_seq_one_letter_code
_entity_poly.pdbx_strand_id
1 'polypeptide(L)'
;MFKYLILLFGTLCFSQELVFNNLFDSTLNSKIACYRIPSIINSTNGTLIAAIDERNNSCGDLKWNRDINIVLRKSYDDGKTWTKIEKIIDYPLGESASDPSMIVDRQTGDVFLFYNYMNLDIAKDVYRFM
;
A
#
# COMPACT_ATOMS: atom_id res chain seq x y z
N MET A 1 18.00 -64.21 -14.01
CA MET A 1 16.65 -63.68 -13.89
C MET A 1 16.73 -62.41 -13.00
N PHE A 2 16.92 -61.24 -13.62
CA PHE A 2 17.05 -59.91 -12.90
C PHE A 2 15.66 -59.38 -12.65
N LYS A 3 15.29 -59.22 -11.35
CA LYS A 3 14.06 -58.50 -10.96
C LYS A 3 14.37 -57.01 -10.88
N TYR A 4 13.84 -56.20 -11.80
CA TYR A 4 13.89 -54.76 -11.71
C TYR A 4 12.84 -54.29 -10.68
N LEU A 5 13.30 -53.71 -9.58
CA LEU A 5 12.45 -53.01 -8.61
C LEU A 5 12.25 -51.59 -9.10
N ILE A 6 11.06 -51.28 -9.63
CA ILE A 6 10.65 -49.91 -10.00
C ILE A 6 10.20 -49.23 -8.73
N LEU A 7 11.03 -48.30 -8.20
CA LEU A 7 10.62 -47.36 -7.17
C LEU A 7 9.79 -46.23 -7.80
N LEU A 8 8.48 -46.27 -7.61
CA LEU A 8 7.62 -45.15 -7.91
C LEU A 8 7.82 -44.04 -6.85
N PHE A 9 8.56 -42.98 -7.21
CA PHE A 9 8.59 -41.74 -6.44
C PHE A 9 7.32 -40.95 -6.75
N GLY A 10 6.31 -41.03 -5.86
CA GLY A 10 5.15 -40.15 -5.90
C GLY A 10 5.57 -38.75 -5.41
N THR A 11 5.58 -37.77 -6.31
CA THR A 11 5.69 -36.36 -5.93
C THR A 11 4.39 -35.94 -5.23
N LEU A 12 4.45 -35.75 -3.93
CA LEU A 12 3.38 -35.10 -3.16
C LEU A 12 3.34 -33.61 -3.56
N CYS A 13 2.39 -33.26 -4.42
CA CYS A 13 2.10 -31.87 -4.73
C CYS A 13 1.30 -31.30 -3.56
N PHE A 14 1.95 -30.50 -2.71
CA PHE A 14 1.25 -29.72 -1.68
C PHE A 14 0.63 -28.51 -2.38
N SER A 15 -0.70 -28.48 -2.48
CA SER A 15 -1.44 -27.26 -2.82
C SER A 15 -1.34 -26.31 -1.64
N GLN A 16 -0.64 -25.19 -1.81
CA GLN A 16 -0.66 -24.11 -0.83
C GLN A 16 -1.98 -23.35 -1.01
N GLU A 17 -2.80 -23.32 0.02
CA GLU A 17 -4.00 -22.49 0.07
C GLU A 17 -3.57 -21.02 0.17
N LEU A 18 -4.04 -20.19 -0.79
CA LEU A 18 -3.77 -18.75 -0.78
C LEU A 18 -4.71 -18.11 0.26
N VAL A 19 -4.12 -17.61 1.33
CA VAL A 19 -4.84 -16.84 2.36
C VAL A 19 -4.76 -15.37 2.00
N PHE A 20 -5.92 -14.71 1.80
CA PHE A 20 -6.02 -13.28 1.55
C PHE A 20 -6.39 -12.55 2.84
N ASN A 21 -5.60 -11.54 3.21
CA ASN A 21 -5.86 -10.68 4.36
C ASN A 21 -5.91 -9.22 3.89
N ASN A 22 -6.91 -8.46 4.37
CA ASN A 22 -6.98 -7.03 4.15
C ASN A 22 -5.91 -6.32 4.98
N LEU A 23 -4.91 -5.77 4.31
CA LEU A 23 -3.85 -5.02 4.98
C LEU A 23 -4.35 -3.66 5.47
N PHE A 24 -5.23 -3.02 4.69
CA PHE A 24 -5.89 -1.76 5.03
C PHE A 24 -7.41 -1.97 4.90
N ASP A 25 -8.12 -1.88 6.01
CA ASP A 25 -9.55 -2.16 6.08
C ASP A 25 -10.30 -0.91 6.59
N SER A 26 -11.04 -0.25 5.70
CA SER A 26 -11.83 0.94 6.04
C SER A 26 -13.04 0.63 6.91
N THR A 27 -13.47 -0.63 6.99
CA THR A 27 -14.61 -1.01 7.85
C THR A 27 -14.30 -0.86 9.33
N LEU A 28 -13.02 -0.82 9.70
CA LEU A 28 -12.56 -0.65 11.08
C LEU A 28 -12.61 0.80 11.58
N ASN A 29 -12.82 1.77 10.68
CA ASN A 29 -12.91 3.19 11.03
C ASN A 29 -13.91 3.92 10.12
N SER A 30 -15.05 4.29 10.66
CA SER A 30 -16.14 4.92 9.91
C SER A 30 -15.81 6.31 9.33
N LYS A 31 -14.71 6.94 9.73
CA LYS A 31 -14.23 8.20 9.15
C LYS A 31 -13.53 7.98 7.82
N ILE A 32 -13.04 6.77 7.56
CA ILE A 32 -12.32 6.42 6.34
C ILE A 32 -13.30 5.84 5.34
N ALA A 33 -13.48 6.55 4.21
CA ALA A 33 -14.36 6.09 3.15
C ALA A 33 -13.76 4.89 2.40
N CYS A 34 -12.47 4.93 2.09
CA CYS A 34 -11.74 3.81 1.50
C CYS A 34 -10.23 4.02 1.51
N TYR A 35 -9.51 2.93 1.26
CA TYR A 35 -8.08 2.92 0.91
C TYR A 35 -7.93 2.66 -0.59
N ARG A 36 -7.05 3.40 -1.27
CA ARG A 36 -6.81 3.26 -2.71
C ARG A 36 -5.34 3.50 -3.06
N ILE A 37 -4.95 3.06 -4.28
CA ILE A 37 -3.62 3.29 -4.88
C ILE A 37 -2.48 2.78 -3.98
N PRO A 38 -2.40 1.47 -3.75
CA PRO A 38 -1.34 0.91 -2.92
C PRO A 38 0.01 0.89 -3.65
N SER A 39 1.08 1.12 -2.89
CA SER A 39 2.47 0.88 -3.28
C SER A 39 3.13 -0.01 -2.25
N ILE A 40 3.93 -0.97 -2.69
CA ILE A 40 4.68 -1.86 -1.79
C ILE A 40 6.12 -2.01 -2.26
N ILE A 41 7.05 -1.99 -1.32
CA ILE A 41 8.48 -2.22 -1.59
C ILE A 41 9.06 -3.19 -0.55
N ASN A 42 10.21 -3.77 -0.92
CA ASN A 42 11.10 -4.47 -0.01
C ASN A 42 12.38 -3.65 0.13
N SER A 43 12.66 -3.18 1.35
CA SER A 43 13.86 -2.41 1.68
C SER A 43 15.13 -3.29 1.66
N THR A 44 16.31 -2.67 1.74
CA THR A 44 17.59 -3.38 1.70
C THR A 44 17.83 -4.31 2.89
N ASN A 45 17.15 -4.06 4.02
CA ASN A 45 17.21 -4.89 5.23
C ASN A 45 16.08 -5.93 5.31
N GLY A 46 15.29 -6.13 4.23
CA GLY A 46 14.22 -7.10 4.17
C GLY A 46 12.87 -6.61 4.72
N THR A 47 12.77 -5.37 5.22
CA THR A 47 11.49 -4.82 5.68
C THR A 47 10.56 -4.58 4.50
N LEU A 48 9.35 -5.15 4.52
CA LEU A 48 8.28 -4.79 3.60
C LEU A 48 7.62 -3.51 4.09
N ILE A 49 7.41 -2.56 3.17
CA ILE A 49 6.71 -1.30 3.44
C ILE A 49 5.57 -1.17 2.44
N ALA A 50 4.34 -1.06 2.94
CA ALA A 50 3.15 -0.83 2.14
C ALA A 50 2.58 0.55 2.46
N ALA A 51 2.47 1.42 1.45
CA ALA A 51 1.86 2.74 1.55
C ALA A 51 0.60 2.80 0.69
N ILE A 52 -0.37 3.64 1.08
CA ILE A 52 -1.67 3.74 0.41
C ILE A 52 -2.33 5.09 0.73
N ASP A 53 -3.23 5.55 -0.16
CA ASP A 53 -4.15 6.64 0.15
C ASP A 53 -5.13 6.22 1.24
N GLU A 54 -5.22 7.01 2.31
CA GLU A 54 -6.32 7.01 3.26
C GLU A 54 -7.28 8.13 2.87
N ARG A 55 -8.44 7.77 2.32
CA ARG A 55 -9.44 8.71 1.82
C ARG A 55 -10.56 8.90 2.85
N ASN A 56 -10.59 10.07 3.44
CA ASN A 56 -11.60 10.43 4.43
C ASN A 56 -12.87 10.97 3.71
N ASN A 57 -14.05 10.72 4.31
CA ASN A 57 -15.34 11.20 3.90
C ASN A 57 -15.84 10.77 2.49
N SER A 58 -14.95 10.53 1.53
CA SER A 58 -15.34 10.09 0.18
C SER A 58 -14.21 9.30 -0.48
N CYS A 59 -14.53 8.42 -1.44
CA CYS A 59 -13.55 7.72 -2.27
C CYS A 59 -13.15 8.50 -3.53
N GLY A 60 -13.56 9.75 -3.64
CA GLY A 60 -13.21 10.64 -4.77
C GLY A 60 -11.69 10.86 -4.87
N ASP A 61 -11.21 11.17 -6.08
CA ASP A 61 -9.83 11.56 -6.32
C ASP A 61 -9.55 12.98 -5.85
N LEU A 62 -8.28 13.40 -5.85
CA LEU A 62 -7.78 14.70 -5.38
C LEU A 62 -8.71 15.89 -5.68
N LYS A 63 -9.27 15.94 -6.89
CA LYS A 63 -10.17 17.00 -7.34
C LYS A 63 -11.50 17.05 -6.55
N TRP A 64 -11.92 15.94 -5.97
CA TRP A 64 -13.22 15.80 -5.30
C TRP A 64 -13.13 15.37 -3.84
N ASN A 65 -11.91 15.21 -3.34
CA ASN A 65 -11.69 14.85 -1.95
C ASN A 65 -10.75 15.86 -1.29
N ARG A 66 -11.23 16.50 -0.24
CA ARG A 66 -10.50 17.55 0.50
C ARG A 66 -9.60 17.01 1.61
N ASP A 67 -9.55 15.69 1.77
CA ASP A 67 -8.88 15.04 2.89
C ASP A 67 -8.43 13.63 2.47
N ILE A 68 -7.27 13.61 1.80
CA ILE A 68 -6.57 12.37 1.44
C ILE A 68 -5.19 12.43 2.09
N ASN A 69 -4.89 11.41 2.86
CA ASN A 69 -3.63 11.25 3.55
C ASN A 69 -2.86 10.07 2.96
N ILE A 70 -1.55 10.01 3.21
CA ILE A 70 -0.78 8.80 2.93
C ILE A 70 -0.45 8.12 4.24
N VAL A 71 -0.83 6.87 4.32
CA VAL A 71 -0.56 6.00 5.47
C VAL A 71 0.28 4.82 5.04
N LEU A 72 1.02 4.23 5.98
CA LEU A 72 1.79 3.02 5.73
C LEU A 72 1.68 2.00 6.87
N ARG A 73 2.08 0.78 6.53
CA ARG A 73 2.39 -0.30 7.47
C ARG A 73 3.70 -0.96 7.07
N LYS A 74 4.39 -1.54 8.05
CA LYS A 74 5.66 -2.25 7.86
C LYS A 74 5.51 -3.69 8.33
N SER A 75 6.19 -4.60 7.64
CA SER A 75 6.37 -5.97 8.09
C SER A 75 7.86 -6.28 8.19
N TYR A 76 8.23 -6.95 9.28
CA TYR A 76 9.61 -7.38 9.58
C TYR A 76 9.78 -8.90 9.51
N ASP A 77 8.75 -9.61 9.04
CA ASP A 77 8.65 -11.08 9.05
C ASP A 77 8.06 -11.64 7.74
N ASP A 78 8.45 -11.03 6.62
CA ASP A 78 8.04 -11.42 5.26
C ASP A 78 6.52 -11.36 5.04
N GLY A 79 5.85 -10.38 5.65
CA GLY A 79 4.43 -10.14 5.46
C GLY A 79 3.50 -10.95 6.37
N LYS A 80 4.04 -11.72 7.32
CA LYS A 80 3.24 -12.52 8.25
C LYS A 80 2.49 -11.64 9.24
N THR A 81 3.17 -10.63 9.78
CA THR A 81 2.57 -9.61 10.63
C THR A 81 2.90 -8.20 10.14
N TRP A 82 2.04 -7.25 10.47
CA TRP A 82 2.17 -5.86 10.05
C TRP A 82 1.97 -4.91 11.23
N THR A 83 2.75 -3.83 11.26
CA THR A 83 2.60 -2.77 12.26
C THR A 83 1.20 -2.16 12.23
N LYS A 84 0.86 -1.36 13.23
CA LYS A 84 -0.31 -0.48 13.14
C LYS A 84 -0.16 0.49 11.96
N ILE A 85 -1.28 0.99 11.45
CA ILE A 85 -1.30 2.04 10.44
C ILE A 85 -0.62 3.28 11.01
N GLU A 86 0.34 3.82 10.27
CA GLU A 86 1.07 5.05 10.56
C GLU A 86 0.75 6.07 9.48
N LYS A 87 0.26 7.25 9.87
CA LYS A 87 0.01 8.36 8.96
C LYS A 87 1.31 9.12 8.76
N ILE A 88 1.81 9.14 7.52
CA ILE A 88 3.12 9.73 7.18
C ILE A 88 3.00 11.07 6.45
N ILE A 89 1.89 11.29 5.72
CA ILE A 89 1.54 12.58 5.12
C ILE A 89 0.10 12.88 5.54
N ASP A 90 -0.09 14.02 6.20
CA ASP A 90 -1.38 14.49 6.72
C ASP A 90 -1.41 16.02 6.63
N TYR A 91 -2.07 16.54 5.62
CA TYR A 91 -2.23 17.97 5.41
C TYR A 91 -3.52 18.49 6.04
N PRO A 92 -3.64 19.80 6.31
CA PRO A 92 -4.90 20.39 6.76
C PRO A 92 -6.05 20.15 5.77
N LEU A 93 -7.28 20.14 6.27
CA LEU A 93 -8.48 20.01 5.44
C LEU A 93 -8.48 21.05 4.31
N GLY A 94 -8.65 20.59 3.08
CA GLY A 94 -8.54 21.39 1.86
C GLY A 94 -7.26 21.10 1.08
N GLU A 95 -6.32 20.45 1.68
CA GLU A 95 -5.09 19.98 1.08
C GLU A 95 -5.05 18.45 1.13
N SER A 96 -4.54 17.83 0.07
CA SER A 96 -4.53 16.36 -0.03
C SER A 96 -3.23 15.85 -0.63
N ALA A 97 -2.80 14.68 -0.19
CA ALA A 97 -1.72 13.89 -0.78
C ALA A 97 -2.27 12.56 -1.29
N SER A 98 -1.89 12.15 -2.50
CA SER A 98 -2.40 10.93 -3.14
C SER A 98 -1.35 10.27 -4.02
N ASP A 99 -1.64 9.02 -4.43
CA ASP A 99 -0.86 8.23 -5.37
C ASP A 99 0.58 7.97 -4.90
N PRO A 100 0.76 7.37 -3.71
CA PRO A 100 2.09 7.07 -3.20
C PRO A 100 2.82 6.10 -4.13
N SER A 101 4.05 6.45 -4.49
CA SER A 101 4.96 5.60 -5.23
C SER A 101 6.30 5.57 -4.51
N MET A 102 6.85 4.39 -4.29
CA MET A 102 8.08 4.23 -3.52
C MET A 102 9.18 3.58 -4.35
N ILE A 103 10.42 4.01 -4.09
CA ILE A 103 11.62 3.40 -4.64
C ILE A 103 12.69 3.26 -3.56
N VAL A 104 13.48 2.21 -3.65
CA VAL A 104 14.61 1.95 -2.74
C VAL A 104 15.91 2.22 -3.48
N ASP A 105 16.75 3.09 -2.93
CA ASP A 105 18.16 3.16 -3.32
C ASP A 105 18.88 1.95 -2.73
N ARG A 106 19.30 1.04 -3.61
CA ARG A 106 19.98 -0.20 -3.19
C ARG A 106 21.40 0.01 -2.69
N GLN A 107 22.01 1.19 -2.93
CA GLN A 107 23.35 1.51 -2.46
C GLN A 107 23.33 2.11 -1.05
N THR A 108 22.41 3.05 -0.80
CA THR A 108 22.31 3.74 0.49
C THR A 108 21.33 3.07 1.45
N GLY A 109 20.33 2.35 0.94
CA GLY A 109 19.22 1.79 1.71
C GLY A 109 18.08 2.79 1.92
N ASP A 110 18.19 4.00 1.39
CA ASP A 110 17.15 5.02 1.51
C ASP A 110 15.89 4.62 0.75
N VAL A 111 14.75 4.97 1.31
CA VAL A 111 13.44 4.80 0.68
C VAL A 111 12.88 6.18 0.35
N PHE A 112 12.66 6.42 -0.94
CA PHE A 112 12.02 7.64 -1.42
C PHE A 112 10.55 7.37 -1.63
N LEU A 113 9.71 8.31 -1.13
CA LEU A 113 8.27 8.33 -1.35
C LEU A 113 7.93 9.53 -2.24
N PHE A 114 7.29 9.27 -3.36
CA PHE A 114 6.74 10.27 -4.27
C PHE A 114 5.22 10.24 -4.14
N TYR A 115 4.58 11.40 -4.24
CA TYR A 115 3.13 11.52 -4.20
C TYR A 115 2.65 12.80 -4.90
N ASN A 116 1.39 12.84 -5.28
CA ASN A 116 0.74 14.03 -5.78
C ASN A 116 0.20 14.86 -4.62
N TYR A 117 0.44 16.17 -4.65
CA TYR A 117 -0.14 17.12 -3.71
C TYR A 117 -1.13 18.03 -4.42
N MET A 118 -2.25 18.34 -3.78
CA MET A 118 -3.22 19.31 -4.27
C MET A 118 -3.77 20.16 -3.13
N ASN A 119 -3.74 21.47 -3.32
CA ASN A 119 -4.48 22.43 -2.50
C ASN A 119 -5.74 22.84 -3.27
N LEU A 120 -6.90 22.38 -2.79
CA LEU A 120 -8.18 22.62 -3.45
C LEU A 120 -8.68 24.05 -3.35
N ASP A 121 -8.20 24.83 -2.38
CA ASP A 121 -8.57 26.21 -2.22
C ASP A 121 -7.88 27.10 -3.27
N ILE A 122 -6.66 26.76 -3.66
CA ILE A 122 -5.93 27.40 -4.77
C ILE A 122 -6.41 26.86 -6.13
N ALA A 123 -6.64 25.54 -6.24
CA ALA A 123 -7.01 24.90 -7.50
C ALA A 123 -8.39 25.31 -8.05
N LYS A 124 -9.27 25.87 -7.22
CA LYS A 124 -10.58 26.37 -7.66
C LYS A 124 -10.47 27.41 -8.78
N ASP A 125 -9.41 28.19 -8.78
CA ASP A 125 -9.22 29.25 -9.78
C ASP A 125 -8.64 28.73 -11.09
N VAL A 126 -7.92 27.59 -11.06
CA VAL A 126 -7.31 26.96 -12.25
C VAL A 126 -8.36 26.27 -13.12
N TYR A 127 -9.44 25.76 -12.54
CA TYR A 127 -10.49 25.01 -13.27
C TYR A 127 -11.62 25.91 -13.80
N ARG A 128 -11.60 27.23 -13.54
CA ARG A 128 -12.57 28.15 -14.07
C ARG A 128 -12.37 28.52 -15.57
N PHE A 129 -11.21 28.15 -16.11
CA PHE A 129 -10.80 28.48 -17.47
C PHE A 129 -10.78 27.32 -18.45
N MET A 130 -11.29 26.14 -18.05
CA MET A 130 -11.50 24.98 -18.89
C MET A 130 -13.00 24.72 -19.07
#